data_556c43a46290a57868aebea2c80f78a6
#
_entry.id   556c43a46290a57868aebea2c80f78a6
#
_cell.length_a   1.000
_cell.length_b   1.000
_cell.length_c   1.000
_cell.angle_alpha   90.00
_cell.angle_beta   90.00
_cell.angle_gamma   90.00
#
_symmetry.space_group_name_H-M   'P 1'
#
loop_
_entity.id
_entity.type
_entity.pdbx_description
1 polymer ?
#
loop_
_entity_poly.entity_id
_entity_poly.type
_entity_poly.pdbx_seq_one_letter_code
_entity_poly.pdbx_strand_id
1 'polypeptide(L)'
;MTRLAIVEDDPIQAELLSETLLAEGYEVHTFSDGQAALGALESGHPADVVLADVAMPHLDGLALCAALKSSRPELPVILVTGEAKVETAVAALRAGAYDFLSKPVEAELLLPCVARAAERQRLSHELKAATRAMPAMDSGMFGQSDTMRVVRELVARVASSGASVLVHGETGTGKELVARALHKQSSRARGPFVAINCAALPAPLVESELFGYAKGAFTDARAAKSGLFVEATGGTLFLDEVAELSLDNQAKLLRALQERRVRPVGSNTEVPFDARILAATHRELEGEIEAGHFRQDLFFRLNVIRIDLPPLRERGMDIVHLATHFLREVCARDNREVPSMPPEVAQKLLAYPWPGNVRELENCIERLAALATTNILSVGDLPENVRLHERERFTVQVDAAEEVVTLDQLEKRYVLRVLQLVKDNRSRAAAMLGIDRRTLYRRLEGWGLSTERQSPPQAPIARGATP
;
A
#
# COMPACT_ATOMS: atom_id res chain seq x y z
N MET A 1 -7.74 -12.86 -18.26
CA MET A 1 -8.90 -13.75 -18.13
C MET A 1 -8.39 -14.99 -17.41
N THR A 2 -9.08 -15.49 -16.38
CA THR A 2 -8.65 -16.66 -15.60
C THR A 2 -9.07 -17.93 -16.32
N ARG A 3 -8.15 -18.87 -16.50
CA ARG A 3 -8.33 -20.12 -17.27
C ARG A 3 -8.54 -21.28 -16.31
N LEU A 4 -9.61 -22.02 -16.52
CA LEU A 4 -9.99 -23.17 -15.72
C LEU A 4 -9.87 -24.46 -16.54
N ALA A 5 -9.33 -25.49 -15.92
CA ALA A 5 -9.36 -26.84 -16.46
C ALA A 5 -10.38 -27.65 -15.66
N ILE A 6 -11.44 -28.12 -16.30
CA ILE A 6 -12.43 -29.05 -15.71
C ILE A 6 -12.07 -30.44 -16.15
N VAL A 7 -11.97 -31.37 -15.21
CA VAL A 7 -11.70 -32.79 -15.46
C VAL A 7 -12.87 -33.59 -14.88
N GLU A 8 -13.72 -34.06 -15.77
CA GLU A 8 -14.99 -34.72 -15.43
C GLU A 8 -15.30 -35.73 -16.53
N ASP A 9 -15.59 -36.97 -16.18
CA ASP A 9 -15.89 -38.04 -17.13
C ASP A 9 -17.36 -38.07 -17.57
N ASP A 10 -18.26 -37.50 -16.76
CA ASP A 10 -19.66 -37.30 -17.14
C ASP A 10 -19.81 -36.02 -17.99
N PRO A 11 -20.14 -36.15 -19.30
CA PRO A 11 -20.25 -35.02 -20.20
C PRO A 11 -21.34 -34.01 -19.79
N ILE A 12 -22.40 -34.46 -19.14
CA ILE A 12 -23.51 -33.59 -18.70
C ILE A 12 -23.04 -32.71 -17.54
N GLN A 13 -22.30 -33.31 -16.60
CA GLN A 13 -21.76 -32.54 -15.48
C GLN A 13 -20.64 -31.59 -15.92
N ALA A 14 -19.79 -32.02 -16.82
CA ALA A 14 -18.75 -31.16 -17.43
C ALA A 14 -19.36 -29.95 -18.14
N GLU A 15 -20.44 -30.14 -18.89
CA GLU A 15 -21.17 -29.06 -19.58
C GLU A 15 -21.81 -28.09 -18.60
N LEU A 16 -22.51 -28.58 -17.57
CA LEU A 16 -23.14 -27.75 -16.54
C LEU A 16 -22.15 -26.87 -15.77
N LEU A 17 -21.02 -27.46 -15.34
CA LEU A 17 -19.96 -26.74 -14.66
C LEU A 17 -19.32 -25.69 -15.60
N SER A 18 -19.12 -26.07 -16.86
CA SER A 18 -18.56 -25.18 -17.89
C SER A 18 -19.45 -23.98 -18.16
N GLU A 19 -20.76 -24.17 -18.35
CA GLU A 19 -21.73 -23.10 -18.57
C GLU A 19 -21.75 -22.14 -17.38
N THR A 20 -21.78 -22.67 -16.15
CA THR A 20 -21.78 -21.86 -14.92
C THR A 20 -20.55 -20.95 -14.84
N LEU A 21 -19.38 -21.48 -15.16
CA LEU A 21 -18.12 -20.74 -15.08
C LEU A 21 -17.91 -19.79 -16.26
N LEU A 22 -18.35 -20.16 -17.46
CA LEU A 22 -18.33 -19.27 -18.64
C LEU A 22 -19.23 -18.05 -18.44
N ALA A 23 -20.41 -18.22 -17.80
CA ALA A 23 -21.33 -17.11 -17.49
C ALA A 23 -20.68 -16.06 -16.57
N GLU A 24 -19.74 -16.45 -15.72
CA GLU A 24 -18.96 -15.56 -14.81
C GLU A 24 -17.68 -15.01 -15.47
N GLY A 25 -17.48 -15.29 -16.76
CA GLY A 25 -16.36 -14.72 -17.53
C GLY A 25 -15.03 -15.46 -17.39
N TYR A 26 -15.04 -16.69 -16.91
CA TYR A 26 -13.86 -17.57 -16.95
C TYR A 26 -13.66 -18.17 -18.33
N GLU A 27 -12.43 -18.49 -18.69
CA GLU A 27 -12.10 -19.31 -19.86
C GLU A 27 -11.99 -20.77 -19.42
N VAL A 28 -12.77 -21.67 -20.00
CA VAL A 28 -12.90 -23.06 -19.53
C VAL A 28 -12.44 -24.03 -20.59
N HIS A 29 -11.59 -24.98 -20.20
CA HIS A 29 -11.21 -26.16 -20.97
C HIS A 29 -11.63 -27.42 -20.24
N THR A 30 -12.28 -28.37 -20.94
CA THR A 30 -12.78 -29.60 -20.38
C THR A 30 -11.91 -30.80 -20.81
N PHE A 31 -11.69 -31.72 -19.90
CA PHE A 31 -11.02 -33.01 -20.13
C PHE A 31 -11.92 -34.13 -19.61
N SER A 32 -11.99 -35.23 -20.38
CA SER A 32 -12.85 -36.38 -20.06
C SER A 32 -12.22 -37.39 -19.11
N ASP A 33 -10.93 -37.27 -18.81
CA ASP A 33 -10.22 -38.14 -17.86
C ASP A 33 -8.96 -37.46 -17.29
N GLY A 34 -8.51 -37.97 -16.13
CA GLY A 34 -7.35 -37.44 -15.42
C GLY A 34 -6.03 -37.61 -16.19
N GLN A 35 -5.86 -38.67 -17.01
CA GLN A 35 -4.63 -38.94 -17.76
C GLN A 35 -4.44 -37.90 -18.90
N ALA A 36 -5.54 -37.62 -19.62
CA ALA A 36 -5.54 -36.61 -20.68
C ALA A 36 -5.26 -35.20 -20.10
N ALA A 37 -5.89 -34.88 -18.97
CA ALA A 37 -5.66 -33.61 -18.25
C ALA A 37 -4.21 -33.49 -17.79
N LEU A 38 -3.63 -34.50 -17.17
CA LEU A 38 -2.25 -34.51 -16.68
C LEU A 38 -1.28 -34.29 -17.85
N GLY A 39 -1.42 -35.04 -18.93
CA GLY A 39 -0.56 -34.91 -20.10
C GLY A 39 -0.62 -33.55 -20.77
N ALA A 40 -1.82 -32.97 -20.89
CA ALA A 40 -2.00 -31.61 -21.42
C ALA A 40 -1.36 -30.56 -20.50
N LEU A 41 -1.63 -30.62 -19.19
CA LEU A 41 -1.11 -29.67 -18.22
C LEU A 41 0.42 -29.75 -18.12
N GLU A 42 1.02 -30.93 -18.12
CA GLU A 42 2.49 -31.11 -18.14
C GLU A 42 3.14 -30.62 -19.43
N SER A 43 2.45 -30.77 -20.56
CA SER A 43 2.90 -30.24 -21.87
C SER A 43 2.77 -28.73 -22.00
N GLY A 44 2.33 -28.00 -20.92
CA GLY A 44 2.26 -26.55 -20.88
C GLY A 44 0.90 -25.98 -21.23
N HIS A 45 -0.17 -26.77 -21.27
CA HIS A 45 -1.52 -26.23 -21.42
C HIS A 45 -1.80 -25.21 -20.30
N PRO A 46 -2.27 -24.00 -20.64
CA PRO A 46 -2.44 -22.96 -19.67
C PRO A 46 -3.69 -23.20 -18.79
N ALA A 47 -3.49 -23.29 -17.48
CA ALA A 47 -4.56 -23.35 -16.50
C ALA A 47 -4.14 -22.58 -15.24
N ASP A 48 -5.07 -21.83 -14.69
CA ASP A 48 -4.87 -21.07 -13.45
C ASP A 48 -5.54 -21.77 -12.25
N VAL A 49 -6.56 -22.62 -12.48
CA VAL A 49 -7.21 -23.50 -11.51
C VAL A 49 -7.63 -24.79 -12.19
N VAL A 50 -7.53 -25.90 -11.49
CA VAL A 50 -8.07 -27.20 -11.93
C VAL A 50 -9.26 -27.57 -11.05
N LEU A 51 -10.36 -27.96 -11.66
CA LEU A 51 -11.53 -28.55 -11.01
C LEU A 51 -11.62 -30.00 -11.48
N ALA A 52 -11.48 -30.98 -10.58
CA ALA A 52 -11.41 -32.39 -10.96
C ALA A 52 -12.37 -33.25 -10.14
N ASP A 53 -13.13 -34.12 -10.80
CA ASP A 53 -13.88 -35.17 -10.12
C ASP A 53 -12.92 -36.16 -9.44
N VAL A 54 -13.28 -36.60 -8.25
CA VAL A 54 -12.52 -37.63 -7.54
C VAL A 54 -12.69 -39.01 -8.21
N ALA A 55 -13.88 -39.33 -8.69
CA ALA A 55 -14.22 -40.66 -9.18
C ALA A 55 -14.21 -40.70 -10.72
N MET A 56 -13.03 -40.82 -11.32
CA MET A 56 -12.85 -40.91 -12.78
C MET A 56 -12.13 -42.19 -13.19
N PRO A 57 -12.36 -42.70 -14.43
CA PRO A 57 -11.63 -43.82 -14.96
C PRO A 57 -10.15 -43.48 -15.22
N HIS A 58 -9.29 -44.50 -15.29
CA HIS A 58 -7.85 -44.44 -15.55
C HIS A 58 -7.04 -43.75 -14.45
N LEU A 59 -7.13 -42.44 -14.33
CA LEU A 59 -6.46 -41.65 -13.29
C LEU A 59 -7.53 -40.86 -12.50
N ASP A 60 -7.74 -41.26 -11.26
CA ASP A 60 -8.69 -40.58 -10.38
C ASP A 60 -8.22 -39.16 -9.97
N GLY A 61 -9.14 -38.34 -9.46
CA GLY A 61 -8.83 -36.95 -9.10
C GLY A 61 -7.82 -36.80 -7.97
N LEU A 62 -7.72 -37.76 -7.04
CA LEU A 62 -6.74 -37.75 -5.96
C LEU A 62 -5.33 -37.99 -6.51
N ALA A 63 -5.17 -38.97 -7.40
CA ALA A 63 -3.91 -39.27 -8.05
C ALA A 63 -3.47 -38.13 -9.01
N LEU A 64 -4.42 -37.54 -9.75
CA LEU A 64 -4.19 -36.35 -10.57
C LEU A 64 -3.70 -35.18 -9.71
N CYS A 65 -4.35 -34.92 -8.57
CA CYS A 65 -3.96 -33.86 -7.65
C CYS A 65 -2.53 -34.07 -7.11
N ALA A 66 -2.19 -35.31 -6.69
CA ALA A 66 -0.85 -35.64 -6.20
C ALA A 66 0.23 -35.49 -7.28
N ALA A 67 -0.05 -35.88 -8.53
CA ALA A 67 0.85 -35.72 -9.66
C ALA A 67 1.07 -34.23 -9.99
N LEU A 68 0.00 -33.44 -10.07
CA LEU A 68 0.08 -32.00 -10.31
C LEU A 68 0.79 -31.27 -9.16
N LYS A 69 0.63 -31.71 -7.92
CA LYS A 69 1.34 -31.14 -6.77
C LYS A 69 2.85 -31.33 -6.87
N SER A 70 3.29 -32.42 -7.49
CA SER A 70 4.72 -32.71 -7.72
C SER A 70 5.29 -31.93 -8.90
N SER A 71 4.55 -31.82 -10.03
CA SER A 71 5.02 -31.18 -11.26
C SER A 71 4.72 -29.66 -11.29
N ARG A 72 3.60 -29.22 -10.74
CA ARG A 72 3.13 -27.82 -10.72
C ARG A 72 2.57 -27.44 -9.33
N PRO A 73 3.40 -27.35 -8.27
CA PRO A 73 2.97 -27.21 -6.88
C PRO A 73 2.15 -25.95 -6.60
N GLU A 74 2.26 -24.95 -7.45
CA GLU A 74 1.50 -23.69 -7.36
C GLU A 74 0.09 -23.77 -7.94
N LEU A 75 -0.20 -24.76 -8.84
CA LEU A 75 -1.49 -24.85 -9.49
C LEU A 75 -2.53 -25.37 -8.50
N PRO A 76 -3.56 -24.59 -8.12
CA PRO A 76 -4.58 -25.04 -7.20
C PRO A 76 -5.50 -26.06 -7.87
N VAL A 77 -5.72 -27.18 -7.20
CA VAL A 77 -6.66 -28.24 -7.59
C VAL A 77 -7.82 -28.27 -6.62
N ILE A 78 -9.03 -28.06 -7.09
CA ILE A 78 -10.28 -28.21 -6.36
C ILE A 78 -10.86 -29.57 -6.73
N LEU A 79 -11.09 -30.43 -5.75
CA LEU A 79 -11.66 -31.76 -5.98
C LEU A 79 -13.18 -31.70 -5.82
N VAL A 80 -13.88 -32.40 -6.70
CA VAL A 80 -15.34 -32.59 -6.65
C VAL A 80 -15.64 -34.03 -6.32
N THR A 81 -16.52 -34.33 -5.39
CA THR A 81 -16.81 -35.68 -4.97
C THR A 81 -18.31 -35.93 -4.78
N GLY A 82 -18.80 -37.11 -5.22
CA GLY A 82 -20.15 -37.57 -4.96
C GLY A 82 -20.34 -38.12 -3.54
N GLU A 83 -19.26 -38.39 -2.81
CA GLU A 83 -19.29 -38.91 -1.45
C GLU A 83 -18.73 -37.88 -0.45
N ALA A 84 -19.61 -37.19 0.27
CA ALA A 84 -19.27 -36.25 1.32
C ALA A 84 -18.89 -36.96 2.65
N LYS A 85 -17.90 -37.86 2.60
CA LYS A 85 -17.38 -38.53 3.78
C LYS A 85 -16.14 -37.81 4.32
N VAL A 86 -15.95 -37.85 5.64
CA VAL A 86 -14.79 -37.25 6.30
C VAL A 86 -13.47 -37.86 5.78
N GLU A 87 -13.49 -39.17 5.49
CA GLU A 87 -12.34 -39.91 4.95
C GLU A 87 -11.90 -39.36 3.58
N THR A 88 -12.85 -39.05 2.70
CA THR A 88 -12.59 -38.50 1.37
C THR A 88 -12.02 -37.09 1.47
N ALA A 89 -12.54 -36.24 2.35
CA ALA A 89 -12.01 -34.91 2.61
C ALA A 89 -10.57 -34.95 3.15
N VAL A 90 -10.29 -35.85 4.09
CA VAL A 90 -8.92 -36.05 4.62
C VAL A 90 -7.97 -36.56 3.54
N ALA A 91 -8.43 -37.47 2.67
CA ALA A 91 -7.63 -37.95 1.54
C ALA A 91 -7.30 -36.81 0.55
N ALA A 92 -8.28 -35.98 0.22
CA ALA A 92 -8.11 -34.79 -0.64
C ALA A 92 -7.04 -33.83 -0.09
N LEU A 93 -7.11 -33.51 1.20
CA LEU A 93 -6.11 -32.64 1.87
C LEU A 93 -4.71 -33.26 1.87
N ARG A 94 -4.60 -34.59 2.09
CA ARG A 94 -3.32 -35.31 2.03
C ARG A 94 -2.73 -35.36 0.62
N ALA A 95 -3.59 -35.44 -0.42
CA ALA A 95 -3.17 -35.35 -1.82
C ALA A 95 -2.70 -33.92 -2.20
N GLY A 96 -2.92 -32.92 -1.36
CA GLY A 96 -2.53 -31.54 -1.58
C GLY A 96 -3.56 -30.70 -2.34
N ALA A 97 -4.84 -31.11 -2.34
CA ALA A 97 -5.93 -30.34 -2.88
C ALA A 97 -6.01 -28.96 -2.23
N TYR A 98 -6.37 -27.95 -3.01
CA TYR A 98 -6.63 -26.60 -2.52
C TYR A 98 -7.94 -26.55 -1.70
N ASP A 99 -8.98 -27.19 -2.21
CA ASP A 99 -10.29 -27.28 -1.58
C ASP A 99 -11.03 -28.51 -2.15
N PHE A 100 -12.18 -28.84 -1.58
CA PHE A 100 -13.05 -29.89 -2.12
C PHE A 100 -14.52 -29.47 -2.06
N LEU A 101 -15.33 -29.93 -3.00
CA LEU A 101 -16.75 -29.66 -3.13
C LEU A 101 -17.53 -30.97 -3.23
N SER A 102 -18.71 -31.04 -2.63
CA SER A 102 -19.62 -32.22 -2.73
C SER A 102 -20.59 -32.03 -3.92
N LYS A 103 -20.85 -33.10 -4.65
CA LYS A 103 -21.94 -33.17 -5.65
C LYS A 103 -23.31 -33.32 -4.91
N PRO A 104 -24.36 -32.62 -5.36
CA PRO A 104 -24.42 -31.69 -6.49
C PRO A 104 -23.67 -30.37 -6.20
N VAL A 105 -22.90 -29.89 -7.19
CA VAL A 105 -22.09 -28.66 -7.00
C VAL A 105 -22.98 -27.44 -7.20
N GLU A 106 -23.26 -26.76 -6.10
CA GLU A 106 -24.05 -25.51 -6.12
C GLU A 106 -23.17 -24.32 -6.55
N ALA A 107 -23.69 -23.48 -7.43
CA ALA A 107 -22.95 -22.29 -7.93
C ALA A 107 -22.52 -21.36 -6.78
N GLU A 108 -23.33 -21.25 -5.74
CA GLU A 108 -23.05 -20.43 -4.53
C GLU A 108 -21.79 -20.89 -3.77
N LEU A 109 -21.43 -22.16 -3.84
CA LEU A 109 -20.21 -22.72 -3.24
C LEU A 109 -19.05 -22.78 -4.24
N LEU A 110 -19.33 -23.08 -5.51
CA LEU A 110 -18.33 -23.19 -6.56
C LEU A 110 -17.63 -21.86 -6.85
N LEU A 111 -18.40 -20.80 -7.10
CA LEU A 111 -17.86 -19.53 -7.56
C LEU A 111 -16.90 -18.86 -6.54
N PRO A 112 -17.23 -18.79 -5.24
CA PRO A 112 -16.28 -18.26 -4.25
C PRO A 112 -15.04 -19.14 -4.09
N CYS A 113 -15.16 -20.46 -4.21
CA CYS A 113 -14.03 -21.38 -4.11
C CYS A 113 -13.06 -21.19 -5.28
N VAL A 114 -13.57 -21.14 -6.52
CA VAL A 114 -12.79 -20.87 -7.73
C VAL A 114 -12.15 -19.50 -7.67
N ALA A 115 -12.89 -18.46 -7.25
CA ALA A 115 -12.36 -17.09 -7.14
C ALA A 115 -11.17 -17.02 -6.17
N ARG A 116 -11.26 -17.69 -5.00
CA ARG A 116 -10.15 -17.76 -4.04
C ARG A 116 -8.94 -18.49 -4.59
N ALA A 117 -9.16 -19.62 -5.28
CA ALA A 117 -8.10 -20.40 -5.91
C ALA A 117 -7.38 -19.60 -7.01
N ALA A 118 -8.14 -18.89 -7.85
CA ALA A 118 -7.62 -18.04 -8.92
C ALA A 118 -6.80 -16.86 -8.37
N GLU A 119 -7.28 -16.21 -7.32
CA GLU A 119 -6.56 -15.12 -6.66
C GLU A 119 -5.24 -15.60 -6.04
N ARG A 120 -5.25 -16.77 -5.39
CA ARG A 120 -4.01 -17.40 -4.89
C ARG A 120 -3.00 -17.65 -6.00
N GLN A 121 -3.45 -18.18 -7.15
CA GLN A 121 -2.61 -18.46 -8.30
C GLN A 121 -2.04 -17.17 -8.90
N ARG A 122 -2.87 -16.12 -9.05
CA ARG A 122 -2.43 -14.80 -9.50
C ARG A 122 -1.32 -14.25 -8.62
N LEU A 123 -1.52 -14.24 -7.31
CA LEU A 123 -0.52 -13.78 -6.34
C LEU A 123 0.77 -14.61 -6.40
N SER A 124 0.68 -15.93 -6.60
CA SER A 124 1.87 -16.78 -6.76
C SER A 124 2.68 -16.42 -8.01
N HIS A 125 2.00 -16.15 -9.14
CA HIS A 125 2.66 -15.71 -10.37
C HIS A 125 3.29 -14.32 -10.23
N GLU A 126 2.59 -13.37 -9.60
CA GLU A 126 3.09 -12.03 -9.34
C GLU A 126 4.29 -12.05 -8.39
N LEU A 127 4.26 -12.90 -7.36
CA LEU A 127 5.41 -13.14 -6.47
C LEU A 127 6.64 -13.66 -7.23
N LYS A 128 6.46 -14.65 -8.08
CA LYS A 128 7.55 -15.20 -8.91
C LYS A 128 8.09 -14.16 -9.89
N ALA A 129 7.22 -13.37 -10.51
CA ALA A 129 7.60 -12.26 -11.38
C ALA A 129 8.36 -11.19 -10.60
N ALA A 130 7.87 -10.79 -9.43
CA ALA A 130 8.53 -9.86 -8.52
C ALA A 130 9.92 -10.35 -8.09
N THR A 131 10.03 -11.66 -7.83
CA THR A 131 11.30 -12.29 -7.45
C THR A 131 12.31 -12.33 -8.59
N ARG A 132 11.87 -12.45 -9.85
CA ARG A 132 12.74 -12.50 -11.05
C ARG A 132 13.08 -11.11 -11.61
N ALA A 133 12.20 -10.14 -11.49
CA ALA A 133 12.23 -8.87 -12.21
C ALA A 133 12.69 -7.68 -11.37
N MET A 134 13.63 -7.84 -10.43
CA MET A 134 14.21 -6.67 -9.75
C MET A 134 15.38 -6.10 -10.57
N PRO A 135 15.18 -5.05 -11.39
CA PRO A 135 16.28 -4.28 -11.88
C PRO A 135 16.94 -3.57 -10.70
N ALA A 136 18.27 -3.63 -10.61
CA ALA A 136 19.03 -2.76 -9.73
C ALA A 136 18.65 -1.31 -10.08
N MET A 137 17.82 -0.66 -9.26
CA MET A 137 17.42 0.73 -9.50
C MET A 137 18.49 1.66 -8.95
N ASP A 138 19.23 2.29 -9.84
CA ASP A 138 20.26 3.31 -9.58
C ASP A 138 19.79 4.50 -8.73
N SER A 139 18.49 4.72 -8.59
CA SER A 139 17.90 5.86 -7.86
C SER A 139 17.53 5.57 -6.39
N GLY A 140 17.53 4.30 -5.96
CA GLY A 140 17.10 3.91 -4.61
C GLY A 140 15.59 4.06 -4.33
N MET A 141 14.79 4.51 -5.31
CA MET A 141 13.33 4.57 -5.19
C MET A 141 12.69 3.29 -5.69
N PHE A 142 12.21 2.47 -4.77
CA PHE A 142 11.47 1.24 -5.08
C PHE A 142 9.99 1.52 -5.36
N GLY A 143 9.40 0.73 -6.26
CA GLY A 143 7.99 0.69 -6.57
C GLY A 143 7.72 0.64 -8.07
N GLN A 144 6.79 -0.24 -8.47
CA GLN A 144 6.34 -0.40 -9.86
C GLN A 144 4.88 0.03 -10.03
N SER A 145 4.20 0.35 -8.94
CA SER A 145 2.82 0.84 -8.98
C SER A 145 2.67 2.09 -9.83
N ASP A 146 1.50 2.29 -10.42
CA ASP A 146 1.18 3.49 -11.21
C ASP A 146 1.35 4.77 -10.39
N THR A 147 0.99 4.74 -9.11
CA THR A 147 1.18 5.86 -8.20
C THR A 147 2.67 6.22 -8.05
N MET A 148 3.54 5.24 -7.86
CA MET A 148 4.99 5.47 -7.78
C MET A 148 5.63 5.82 -9.13
N ARG A 149 5.06 5.36 -10.25
CA ARG A 149 5.49 5.78 -11.59
C ARG A 149 5.30 7.28 -11.79
N VAL A 150 4.14 7.83 -11.42
CA VAL A 150 3.87 9.28 -11.48
C VAL A 150 4.88 10.07 -10.65
N VAL A 151 5.18 9.59 -9.42
CA VAL A 151 6.19 10.23 -8.56
C VAL A 151 7.57 10.23 -9.24
N ARG A 152 8.01 9.10 -9.80
CA ARG A 152 9.31 9.01 -10.49
C ARG A 152 9.40 9.94 -11.71
N GLU A 153 8.34 9.99 -12.51
CA GLU A 153 8.27 10.90 -13.68
C GLU A 153 8.36 12.37 -13.25
N LEU A 154 7.69 12.73 -12.15
CA LEU A 154 7.75 14.07 -11.59
C LEU A 154 9.15 14.40 -11.06
N VAL A 155 9.76 13.45 -10.31
CA VAL A 155 11.15 13.59 -9.83
C VAL A 155 12.11 13.82 -10.99
N ALA A 156 12.03 13.02 -12.05
CA ALA A 156 12.91 13.16 -13.23
C ALA A 156 12.76 14.52 -13.91
N ARG A 157 11.52 15.02 -14.06
CA ARG A 157 11.27 16.36 -14.65
C ARG A 157 11.80 17.51 -13.81
N VAL A 158 11.67 17.36 -12.46
CA VAL A 158 12.02 18.44 -11.52
C VAL A 158 13.48 18.40 -11.12
N ALA A 159 14.17 17.29 -11.29
CA ALA A 159 15.54 17.09 -10.85
C ALA A 159 16.51 18.14 -11.45
N SER A 160 16.39 18.46 -12.74
CA SER A 160 17.22 19.45 -13.44
C SER A 160 16.93 20.91 -13.04
N SER A 161 15.76 21.17 -12.45
CA SER A 161 15.38 22.50 -11.97
C SER A 161 16.13 22.86 -10.69
N GLY A 162 16.54 24.14 -10.56
CA GLY A 162 17.07 24.68 -9.30
C GLY A 162 16.01 25.06 -8.26
N ALA A 163 14.71 24.85 -8.56
CA ALA A 163 13.61 25.23 -7.70
C ALA A 163 13.59 24.45 -6.39
N SER A 164 13.03 25.07 -5.34
CA SER A 164 12.72 24.38 -4.08
C SER A 164 11.62 23.33 -4.31
N VAL A 165 11.74 22.21 -3.63
CA VAL A 165 10.75 21.12 -3.70
C VAL A 165 10.30 20.77 -2.29
N LEU A 166 8.99 20.69 -2.10
CA LEU A 166 8.36 20.17 -0.88
C LEU A 166 7.90 18.74 -1.14
N VAL A 167 8.47 17.79 -0.40
CA VAL A 167 8.06 16.38 -0.42
C VAL A 167 7.11 16.13 0.73
N HIS A 168 5.85 15.87 0.41
CA HIS A 168 4.82 15.59 1.40
C HIS A 168 4.45 14.12 1.42
N GLY A 169 4.13 13.57 2.58
CA GLY A 169 3.68 12.19 2.75
C GLY A 169 3.86 11.68 4.16
N GLU A 170 3.12 10.64 4.53
CA GLU A 170 3.13 10.05 5.85
C GLU A 170 4.55 9.66 6.30
N THR A 171 4.72 9.53 7.62
CA THR A 171 5.99 9.04 8.19
C THR A 171 6.32 7.65 7.66
N GLY A 172 7.60 7.43 7.30
CA GLY A 172 8.07 6.13 6.79
C GLY A 172 7.76 5.83 5.33
N THR A 173 7.22 6.77 4.54
CA THR A 173 6.93 6.60 3.10
C THR A 173 8.15 6.62 2.18
N GLY A 174 9.30 7.13 2.67
CA GLY A 174 10.54 7.25 1.89
C GLY A 174 10.83 8.66 1.37
N LYS A 175 10.38 9.72 2.04
CA LYS A 175 10.61 11.13 1.67
C LYS A 175 12.09 11.45 1.44
N GLU A 176 12.99 10.95 2.28
CA GLU A 176 14.43 11.15 2.13
C GLU A 176 14.98 10.49 0.86
N LEU A 177 14.49 9.31 0.48
CA LEU A 177 14.90 8.63 -0.77
C LEU A 177 14.53 9.46 -2.01
N VAL A 178 13.37 10.12 -1.99
CA VAL A 178 12.97 11.06 -3.05
C VAL A 178 13.90 12.26 -3.08
N ALA A 179 14.26 12.85 -1.95
CA ALA A 179 15.20 13.97 -1.87
C ALA A 179 16.59 13.57 -2.41
N ARG A 180 17.08 12.38 -2.05
CA ARG A 180 18.34 11.82 -2.58
C ARG A 180 18.27 11.58 -4.09
N ALA A 181 17.14 11.10 -4.61
CA ALA A 181 16.94 10.89 -6.03
C ALA A 181 16.91 12.22 -6.81
N LEU A 182 16.23 13.26 -6.28
CA LEU A 182 16.24 14.59 -6.83
C LEU A 182 17.67 15.18 -6.90
N HIS A 183 18.47 14.97 -5.86
CA HIS A 183 19.87 15.40 -5.85
C HIS A 183 20.71 14.64 -6.89
N LYS A 184 20.67 13.31 -6.87
CA LYS A 184 21.44 12.45 -7.79
C LYS A 184 21.16 12.73 -9.27
N GLN A 185 19.92 13.09 -9.61
CA GLN A 185 19.51 13.40 -10.98
C GLN A 185 19.64 14.89 -11.34
N SER A 186 20.12 15.73 -10.43
CA SER A 186 20.26 17.18 -10.64
C SER A 186 21.61 17.56 -11.24
N SER A 187 21.72 18.80 -11.71
CA SER A 187 23.00 19.41 -12.09
C SER A 187 24.00 19.53 -10.94
N ARG A 188 23.54 19.38 -9.70
CA ARG A 188 24.33 19.45 -8.45
C ARG A 188 24.68 18.07 -7.88
N ALA A 189 24.51 17.00 -8.63
CA ALA A 189 24.73 15.61 -8.19
C ALA A 189 26.16 15.32 -7.67
N ARG A 190 27.14 16.11 -8.11
CA ARG A 190 28.54 16.02 -7.67
C ARG A 190 28.83 16.84 -6.41
N GLY A 191 27.92 17.73 -6.02
CA GLY A 191 28.02 18.53 -4.80
C GLY A 191 27.60 17.76 -3.55
N PRO A 192 27.71 18.37 -2.37
CA PRO A 192 27.30 17.74 -1.12
C PRO A 192 25.77 17.62 -1.06
N PHE A 193 25.31 16.48 -0.50
CA PHE A 193 23.93 16.30 -0.04
C PHE A 193 23.94 16.36 1.49
N VAL A 194 23.49 17.50 2.02
CA VAL A 194 23.43 17.75 3.46
C VAL A 194 21.99 17.61 3.92
N ALA A 195 21.74 16.76 4.92
CA ALA A 195 20.41 16.50 5.44
C ALA A 195 20.33 16.81 6.92
N ILE A 196 19.23 17.39 7.36
CA ILE A 196 18.90 17.58 8.78
C ILE A 196 17.46 17.19 9.02
N ASN A 197 17.21 16.46 10.11
CA ASN A 197 15.86 16.23 10.61
C ASN A 197 15.56 17.27 11.70
N CYS A 198 14.61 18.17 11.41
CA CYS A 198 14.24 19.27 12.30
C CYS A 198 13.50 18.81 13.56
N ALA A 199 12.93 17.60 13.55
CA ALA A 199 12.26 17.01 14.72
C ALA A 199 13.25 16.33 15.69
N ALA A 200 14.45 15.97 15.23
CA ALA A 200 15.39 15.19 16.02
C ALA A 200 16.16 16.02 17.07
N LEU A 201 16.14 17.33 16.97
CA LEU A 201 16.95 18.24 17.80
C LEU A 201 16.07 19.31 18.46
N PRO A 202 16.40 19.75 19.70
CA PRO A 202 15.80 20.93 20.31
C PRO A 202 15.99 22.19 19.46
N ALA A 203 15.03 23.12 19.48
CA ALA A 203 15.03 24.31 18.64
C ALA A 203 16.34 25.16 18.64
N PRO A 204 17.03 25.37 19.80
CA PRO A 204 18.30 26.10 19.83
C PRO A 204 19.45 25.34 19.12
N LEU A 205 19.42 24.00 19.17
CA LEU A 205 20.40 23.17 18.46
C LEU A 205 20.15 23.16 16.95
N VAL A 206 18.88 23.08 16.53
CA VAL A 206 18.52 23.20 15.10
C VAL A 206 19.01 24.53 14.54
N GLU A 207 18.85 25.64 15.28
CA GLU A 207 19.34 26.96 14.89
C GLU A 207 20.86 26.95 14.69
N SER A 208 21.60 26.48 15.69
CA SER A 208 23.07 26.45 15.63
C SER A 208 23.61 25.53 14.56
N GLU A 209 22.93 24.40 14.26
CA GLU A 209 23.30 23.51 13.15
C GLU A 209 23.01 24.15 11.79
N LEU A 210 21.81 24.70 11.57
CA LEU A 210 21.42 25.29 10.29
C LEU A 210 22.26 26.49 9.91
N PHE A 211 22.42 27.46 10.86
CA PHE A 211 23.01 28.77 10.56
C PHE A 211 24.49 28.88 11.00
N GLY A 212 24.96 27.93 11.85
CA GLY A 212 26.28 28.02 12.45
C GLY A 212 26.36 28.98 13.64
N TYR A 213 27.50 29.09 14.29
CA TYR A 213 27.72 29.98 15.39
C TYR A 213 29.16 30.52 15.46
N ALA A 214 29.29 31.74 15.98
CA ALA A 214 30.58 32.37 16.24
C ALA A 214 31.18 31.86 17.56
N LYS A 215 32.49 31.97 17.70
CA LYS A 215 33.15 31.72 18.97
C LYS A 215 32.58 32.61 20.07
N GLY A 216 32.18 32.00 21.20
CA GLY A 216 31.60 32.74 22.34
C GLY A 216 30.11 33.04 22.22
N ALA A 217 29.41 32.49 21.24
CA ALA A 217 27.96 32.67 21.06
C ALA A 217 27.12 32.11 22.25
N PHE A 218 27.63 31.09 22.93
CA PHE A 218 27.07 30.50 24.15
C PHE A 218 28.21 29.87 25.00
N THR A 219 27.90 29.46 26.22
CA THR A 219 28.88 29.03 27.25
C THR A 219 29.90 28.01 26.76
N ASP A 220 29.50 27.08 25.84
CA ASP A 220 30.35 26.02 25.30
C ASP A 220 30.88 26.30 23.89
N ALA A 221 30.64 27.44 23.31
CA ALA A 221 31.11 27.83 21.97
C ALA A 221 32.59 28.19 21.94
N ARG A 222 33.47 27.20 22.18
CA ARG A 222 34.94 27.38 22.24
C ARG A 222 35.56 27.71 20.88
N ALA A 223 34.95 27.25 19.79
CA ALA A 223 35.32 27.53 18.39
C ALA A 223 34.11 27.94 17.58
N ALA A 224 34.29 28.66 16.48
CA ALA A 224 33.21 28.89 15.54
C ALA A 224 32.89 27.61 14.76
N LYS A 225 31.62 27.40 14.42
CA LYS A 225 31.16 26.29 13.55
C LYS A 225 30.40 26.83 12.35
N SER A 226 30.73 26.33 11.17
CA SER A 226 29.98 26.59 9.94
C SER A 226 28.58 25.94 10.02
N GLY A 227 27.58 26.62 9.49
CA GLY A 227 26.22 26.09 9.42
C GLY A 227 25.99 25.22 8.19
N LEU A 228 25.00 24.32 8.26
CA LEU A 228 24.64 23.37 7.20
C LEU A 228 24.28 24.07 5.88
N PHE A 229 23.77 25.31 5.88
CA PHE A 229 23.56 26.09 4.68
C PHE A 229 24.86 26.37 3.91
N VAL A 230 25.93 26.67 4.63
CA VAL A 230 27.26 26.93 4.04
C VAL A 230 27.90 25.61 3.61
N GLU A 231 27.78 24.56 4.40
CA GLU A 231 28.29 23.22 4.08
C GLU A 231 27.63 22.63 2.83
N ALA A 232 26.33 22.95 2.58
CA ALA A 232 25.60 22.52 1.39
C ALA A 232 25.94 23.30 0.13
N THR A 233 26.85 24.28 0.20
CA THR A 233 27.19 25.12 -0.97
C THR A 233 27.70 24.30 -2.14
N GLY A 234 27.17 24.58 -3.33
CA GLY A 234 27.42 23.81 -4.56
C GLY A 234 26.57 22.53 -4.67
N GLY A 235 25.79 22.20 -3.64
CA GLY A 235 25.00 20.96 -3.53
C GLY A 235 23.53 21.20 -3.18
N THR A 236 23.03 20.38 -2.27
CA THR A 236 21.63 20.37 -1.86
C THR A 236 21.52 20.29 -0.33
N LEU A 237 20.70 21.15 0.25
CA LEU A 237 20.28 21.06 1.66
C LEU A 237 18.88 20.46 1.72
N PHE A 238 18.73 19.38 2.46
CA PHE A 238 17.47 18.70 2.72
C PHE A 238 17.01 18.93 4.16
N LEU A 239 15.84 19.55 4.31
CA LEU A 239 15.19 19.84 5.59
C LEU A 239 14.07 18.82 5.80
N ASP A 240 14.32 17.78 6.57
CA ASP A 240 13.28 16.80 6.92
C ASP A 240 12.46 17.29 8.10
N GLU A 241 11.15 17.02 8.05
CA GLU A 241 10.14 17.44 9.03
C GLU A 241 10.19 18.96 9.30
N VAL A 242 10.16 19.75 8.23
CA VAL A 242 10.27 21.23 8.28
C VAL A 242 9.15 21.90 9.10
N ALA A 243 8.00 21.24 9.23
CA ALA A 243 6.88 21.72 10.06
C ALA A 243 7.21 21.77 11.55
N GLU A 244 8.24 21.05 12.02
CA GLU A 244 8.66 21.02 13.42
C GLU A 244 9.55 22.21 13.82
N LEU A 245 9.91 23.07 12.86
CA LEU A 245 10.67 24.29 13.16
C LEU A 245 9.85 25.27 14.00
N SER A 246 10.47 25.86 15.03
CA SER A 246 9.87 26.97 15.76
C SER A 246 9.64 28.19 14.85
N LEU A 247 8.67 29.03 15.16
CA LEU A 247 8.35 30.24 14.38
C LEU A 247 9.56 31.17 14.21
N ASP A 248 10.44 31.24 15.22
CA ASP A 248 11.69 32.02 15.15
C ASP A 248 12.66 31.41 14.11
N ASN A 249 12.82 30.09 14.10
CA ASN A 249 13.66 29.41 13.12
C ASN A 249 13.05 29.48 11.73
N GLN A 250 11.72 29.44 11.60
CA GLN A 250 11.04 29.66 10.33
C GLN A 250 11.31 31.06 9.77
N ALA A 251 11.29 32.12 10.61
CA ALA A 251 11.60 33.47 10.19
C ALA A 251 13.07 33.62 9.68
N LYS A 252 14.02 32.99 10.41
CA LYS A 252 15.44 32.98 10.01
C LYS A 252 15.64 32.18 8.72
N LEU A 253 14.96 31.04 8.58
CA LEU A 253 14.98 30.22 7.35
C LEU A 253 14.44 31.03 6.17
N LEU A 254 13.31 31.69 6.30
CA LEU A 254 12.76 32.54 5.24
C LEU A 254 13.75 33.59 4.77
N ARG A 255 14.37 34.30 5.73
CA ARG A 255 15.37 35.32 5.43
C ARG A 255 16.58 34.73 4.67
N ALA A 256 17.10 33.59 5.13
CA ALA A 256 18.18 32.89 4.45
C ALA A 256 17.81 32.50 3.01
N LEU A 257 16.58 32.01 2.76
CA LEU A 257 16.10 31.65 1.44
C LEU A 257 15.90 32.84 0.48
N GLN A 258 15.57 34.01 1.04
CA GLN A 258 15.38 35.25 0.25
C GLN A 258 16.69 35.89 -0.09
N GLU A 259 17.58 36.08 0.89
CA GLU A 259 18.82 36.83 0.76
C GLU A 259 19.99 35.96 0.23
N ARG A 260 19.84 34.61 0.22
CA ARG A 260 20.93 33.66 -0.08
C ARG A 260 22.16 33.86 0.81
N ARG A 261 21.91 34.28 2.05
CA ARG A 261 22.91 34.52 3.07
C ARG A 261 22.40 34.04 4.42
N VAL A 262 23.31 33.56 5.27
CA VAL A 262 23.01 33.18 6.65
C VAL A 262 23.85 34.01 7.61
N ARG A 263 23.26 34.29 8.78
CA ARG A 263 23.95 34.96 9.86
C ARG A 263 24.19 33.94 11.00
N PRO A 264 25.45 33.56 11.28
CA PRO A 264 25.76 32.67 12.40
C PRO A 264 25.31 33.26 13.75
N VAL A 265 24.87 32.37 14.65
CA VAL A 265 24.47 32.78 16.01
C VAL A 265 25.63 33.50 16.71
N GLY A 266 25.33 34.65 17.33
CA GLY A 266 26.35 35.48 17.97
C GLY A 266 27.26 36.27 17.01
N SER A 267 26.97 36.31 15.71
CA SER A 267 27.72 37.07 14.71
C SER A 267 26.85 38.14 14.05
N ASN A 268 27.50 39.27 13.67
CA ASN A 268 26.90 40.29 12.82
C ASN A 268 27.27 40.15 11.35
N THR A 269 28.14 39.21 11.00
CA THR A 269 28.61 38.98 9.62
C THR A 269 27.71 37.97 8.92
N GLU A 270 27.26 38.31 7.72
CA GLU A 270 26.49 37.42 6.86
C GLU A 270 27.43 36.62 5.95
N VAL A 271 27.15 35.32 5.82
CA VAL A 271 27.91 34.38 4.99
C VAL A 271 27.01 33.95 3.82
N PRO A 272 27.44 34.16 2.56
CA PRO A 272 26.69 33.73 1.39
C PRO A 272 26.72 32.18 1.27
N PHE A 273 25.66 31.62 0.68
CA PHE A 273 25.57 30.20 0.31
C PHE A 273 24.88 30.02 -1.05
N ASP A 274 25.22 28.94 -1.75
CA ASP A 274 24.54 28.51 -2.97
C ASP A 274 24.17 27.03 -2.88
N ALA A 275 23.05 26.73 -2.24
CA ALA A 275 22.49 25.39 -2.14
C ALA A 275 21.08 25.33 -2.73
N ARG A 276 20.73 24.17 -3.35
CA ARG A 276 19.35 23.82 -3.66
C ARG A 276 18.67 23.39 -2.37
N ILE A 277 17.42 23.86 -2.16
CA ILE A 277 16.66 23.52 -0.96
C ILE A 277 15.58 22.50 -1.29
N LEU A 278 15.59 21.39 -0.57
CA LEU A 278 14.52 20.41 -0.53
C LEU A 278 13.96 20.37 0.89
N ALA A 279 12.64 20.32 1.03
CA ALA A 279 11.99 20.21 2.32
C ALA A 279 11.05 19.00 2.32
N ALA A 280 10.85 18.39 3.48
CA ALA A 280 9.89 17.31 3.65
C ALA A 280 9.06 17.50 4.93
N THR A 281 7.84 17.01 4.90
CA THR A 281 6.96 16.97 6.08
C THR A 281 5.89 15.91 5.92
N HIS A 282 5.36 15.42 7.04
CA HIS A 282 4.17 14.59 7.08
C HIS A 282 2.91 15.38 7.43
N ARG A 283 3.04 16.64 7.87
CA ARG A 283 1.90 17.50 8.25
C ARG A 283 1.35 18.25 7.05
N GLU A 284 0.05 18.47 7.02
CA GLU A 284 -0.60 19.39 6.07
C GLU A 284 -0.29 20.83 6.48
N LEU A 285 0.64 21.48 5.76
CA LEU A 285 1.13 22.81 6.11
C LEU A 285 0.05 23.89 6.04
N GLU A 286 -0.95 23.73 5.19
CA GLU A 286 -2.10 24.64 5.10
C GLU A 286 -2.87 24.69 6.44
N GLY A 287 -3.09 23.54 7.07
CA GLY A 287 -3.70 23.46 8.41
C GLY A 287 -2.80 24.05 9.51
N GLU A 288 -1.49 23.84 9.44
CA GLU A 288 -0.53 24.42 10.36
C GLU A 288 -0.44 25.97 10.24
N ILE A 289 -0.67 26.50 9.04
CA ILE A 289 -0.74 27.95 8.80
C ILE A 289 -2.00 28.52 9.46
N GLU A 290 -3.17 27.88 9.27
CA GLU A 290 -4.42 28.31 9.91
C GLU A 290 -4.34 28.26 11.44
N ALA A 291 -3.65 27.26 11.99
CA ALA A 291 -3.38 27.12 13.42
C ALA A 291 -2.31 28.08 13.96
N GLY A 292 -1.63 28.83 13.09
CA GLY A 292 -0.57 29.78 13.48
C GLY A 292 0.77 29.10 13.86
N HIS A 293 0.97 27.83 13.55
CA HIS A 293 2.19 27.09 13.83
C HIS A 293 3.21 27.16 12.69
N PHE A 294 2.77 27.49 11.48
CA PHE A 294 3.64 27.63 10.31
C PHE A 294 3.40 28.96 9.60
N ARG A 295 4.46 29.62 9.12
CA ARG A 295 4.38 30.90 8.45
C ARG A 295 3.97 30.72 7.00
N GLN A 296 2.99 31.47 6.55
CA GLN A 296 2.49 31.46 5.17
C GLN A 296 3.56 31.92 4.14
N ASP A 297 4.37 32.92 4.50
CA ASP A 297 5.43 33.44 3.62
C ASP A 297 6.54 32.39 3.38
N LEU A 298 6.91 31.62 4.38
CA LEU A 298 7.84 30.51 4.27
C LEU A 298 7.26 29.37 3.40
N PHE A 299 5.97 29.04 3.62
CA PHE A 299 5.29 28.02 2.81
C PHE A 299 5.41 28.30 1.32
N PHE A 300 5.06 29.51 0.85
CA PHE A 300 5.17 29.87 -0.57
C PHE A 300 6.61 29.82 -1.10
N ARG A 301 7.60 30.01 -0.25
CA ARG A 301 9.01 29.94 -0.65
C ARG A 301 9.53 28.51 -0.75
N LEU A 302 9.03 27.59 0.05
CA LEU A 302 9.38 26.17 0.03
C LEU A 302 8.54 25.38 -0.97
N ASN A 303 7.25 25.65 -1.06
CA ASN A 303 6.28 24.93 -1.89
C ASN A 303 6.21 25.49 -3.32
N VAL A 304 7.37 25.59 -4.00
CA VAL A 304 7.41 25.94 -5.43
C VAL A 304 6.97 24.74 -6.28
N ILE A 305 7.40 23.55 -5.90
CA ILE A 305 6.96 22.29 -6.50
C ILE A 305 6.64 21.32 -5.34
N ARG A 306 5.43 20.76 -5.33
CA ARG A 306 4.99 19.75 -4.37
C ARG A 306 5.09 18.36 -5.00
N ILE A 307 5.65 17.41 -4.24
CA ILE A 307 5.66 15.98 -4.56
C ILE A 307 4.98 15.24 -3.42
N ASP A 308 3.81 14.68 -3.70
CA ASP A 308 3.08 13.88 -2.73
C ASP A 308 3.44 12.40 -2.87
N LEU A 309 3.95 11.79 -1.78
CA LEU A 309 4.23 10.36 -1.74
C LEU A 309 3.00 9.60 -1.26
N PRO A 310 2.51 8.65 -2.04
CA PRO A 310 1.40 7.81 -1.61
C PRO A 310 1.82 6.96 -0.40
N PRO A 311 0.92 6.71 0.56
CA PRO A 311 1.17 5.75 1.63
C PRO A 311 1.28 4.33 1.07
N LEU A 312 1.94 3.43 1.81
CA LEU A 312 2.26 2.08 1.32
C LEU A 312 1.00 1.27 0.95
N ARG A 313 -0.10 1.43 1.66
CA ARG A 313 -1.40 0.80 1.38
C ARG A 313 -2.01 1.14 0.01
N GLU A 314 -1.56 2.22 -0.62
CA GLU A 314 -2.01 2.66 -1.95
C GLU A 314 -1.05 2.22 -3.08
N ARG A 315 0.04 1.53 -2.73
CA ARG A 315 1.05 1.05 -3.69
C ARG A 315 0.85 -0.40 -4.13
N GLY A 316 -0.22 -1.08 -3.68
CA GLY A 316 -0.57 -2.43 -4.10
C GLY A 316 0.58 -3.43 -3.98
N MET A 317 0.95 -4.05 -5.10
CA MET A 317 2.01 -5.07 -5.15
C MET A 317 3.42 -4.57 -4.77
N ASP A 318 3.65 -3.26 -4.71
CA ASP A 318 4.93 -2.73 -4.22
C ASP A 318 5.23 -3.18 -2.79
N ILE A 319 4.19 -3.49 -1.97
CA ILE A 319 4.35 -4.06 -0.63
C ILE A 319 5.16 -5.36 -0.70
N VAL A 320 4.79 -6.24 -1.62
CA VAL A 320 5.43 -7.56 -1.79
C VAL A 320 6.83 -7.41 -2.40
N HIS A 321 6.99 -6.49 -3.36
CA HIS A 321 8.28 -6.19 -3.96
C HIS A 321 9.28 -5.67 -2.92
N LEU A 322 8.86 -4.71 -2.08
CA LEU A 322 9.66 -4.16 -0.99
C LEU A 322 9.98 -5.23 0.05
N ALA A 323 8.99 -6.04 0.46
CA ALA A 323 9.20 -7.13 1.39
C ALA A 323 10.25 -8.13 0.88
N THR A 324 10.17 -8.50 -0.41
CA THR A 324 11.15 -9.40 -1.04
C THR A 324 12.54 -8.76 -1.12
N HIS A 325 12.62 -7.45 -1.38
CA HIS A 325 13.88 -6.72 -1.41
C HIS A 325 14.55 -6.71 -0.03
N PHE A 326 13.83 -6.29 1.02
CA PHE A 326 14.36 -6.25 2.38
C PHE A 326 14.77 -7.65 2.86
N LEU A 327 13.99 -8.67 2.54
CA LEU A 327 14.33 -10.05 2.87
C LEU A 327 15.68 -10.46 2.26
N ARG A 328 15.92 -10.10 1.00
CA ARG A 328 17.21 -10.36 0.34
C ARG A 328 18.37 -9.59 0.97
N GLU A 329 18.16 -8.31 1.29
CA GLU A 329 19.19 -7.49 1.93
C GLU A 329 19.58 -8.04 3.30
N VAL A 330 18.59 -8.41 4.12
CA VAL A 330 18.85 -9.02 5.44
C VAL A 330 19.59 -10.34 5.30
N CYS A 331 19.12 -11.23 4.42
CA CYS A 331 19.76 -12.52 4.20
C CYS A 331 21.19 -12.40 3.64
N ALA A 332 21.42 -11.44 2.73
CA ALA A 332 22.75 -11.15 2.19
C ALA A 332 23.71 -10.63 3.27
N ARG A 333 23.22 -9.73 4.15
CA ARG A 333 24.00 -9.22 5.29
C ARG A 333 24.42 -10.34 6.25
N ASP A 334 23.50 -11.28 6.49
CA ASP A 334 23.70 -12.40 7.42
C ASP A 334 24.34 -13.64 6.75
N ASN A 335 24.66 -13.56 5.45
CA ASN A 335 25.20 -14.66 4.64
C ASN A 335 24.33 -15.94 4.69
N ARG A 336 23.01 -15.77 4.61
CA ARG A 336 21.98 -16.83 4.65
C ARG A 336 21.27 -16.96 3.33
N GLU A 337 20.73 -18.15 3.03
CA GLU A 337 19.82 -18.35 1.93
C GLU A 337 18.51 -17.56 2.15
N VAL A 338 17.96 -17.03 1.06
CA VAL A 338 16.71 -16.26 1.12
C VAL A 338 15.55 -17.24 1.21
N PRO A 339 14.79 -17.24 2.32
CA PRO A 339 13.63 -18.12 2.45
C PRO A 339 12.53 -17.76 1.46
N SER A 340 11.77 -18.75 1.03
CA SER A 340 10.62 -18.52 0.16
C SER A 340 9.48 -17.86 0.92
N MET A 341 8.78 -16.92 0.26
CA MET A 341 7.59 -16.25 0.80
C MET A 341 6.34 -16.95 0.23
N PRO A 342 5.59 -17.71 1.06
CA PRO A 342 4.36 -18.35 0.61
C PRO A 342 3.27 -17.30 0.30
N PRO A 343 2.32 -17.63 -0.59
CA PRO A 343 1.20 -16.75 -0.93
C PRO A 343 0.39 -16.27 0.30
N GLU A 344 0.27 -17.11 1.32
CA GLU A 344 -0.45 -16.79 2.56
C GLU A 344 0.22 -15.64 3.34
N VAL A 345 1.54 -15.63 3.41
CA VAL A 345 2.32 -14.54 4.02
C VAL A 345 2.15 -13.27 3.20
N ALA A 346 2.28 -13.36 1.86
CA ALA A 346 2.09 -12.23 0.97
C ALA A 346 0.68 -11.62 1.09
N GLN A 347 -0.36 -12.44 1.20
CA GLN A 347 -1.74 -11.98 1.41
C GLN A 347 -1.90 -11.19 2.71
N LYS A 348 -1.31 -11.66 3.81
CA LYS A 348 -1.33 -10.93 5.09
C LYS A 348 -0.60 -9.59 4.99
N LEU A 349 0.56 -9.55 4.33
CA LEU A 349 1.29 -8.30 4.09
C LEU A 349 0.47 -7.31 3.25
N LEU A 350 -0.23 -7.78 2.19
CA LEU A 350 -1.09 -6.95 1.35
C LEU A 350 -2.37 -6.47 2.04
N ALA A 351 -2.87 -7.25 3.01
CA ALA A 351 -4.08 -6.90 3.73
C ALA A 351 -3.87 -5.82 4.80
N TYR A 352 -2.68 -5.75 5.38
CA TYR A 352 -2.35 -4.84 6.48
C TYR A 352 -2.17 -3.39 5.98
N PRO A 353 -2.69 -2.37 6.69
CA PRO A 353 -2.69 -0.98 6.23
C PRO A 353 -1.36 -0.25 6.36
N TRP A 354 -0.37 -0.80 7.06
CA TRP A 354 0.97 -0.26 7.25
C TRP A 354 1.00 1.19 7.74
N PRO A 355 0.51 1.50 8.96
CA PRO A 355 0.51 2.87 9.48
C PRO A 355 1.91 3.48 9.57
N GLY A 356 2.96 2.68 9.78
CA GLY A 356 4.36 3.09 9.74
C GLY A 356 5.00 2.95 8.35
N ASN A 357 4.21 2.67 7.31
CA ASN A 357 4.60 2.60 5.91
C ASN A 357 5.80 1.66 5.66
N VAL A 358 6.75 2.09 4.83
CA VAL A 358 7.92 1.27 4.42
C VAL A 358 8.82 0.95 5.61
N ARG A 359 8.97 1.86 6.58
CA ARG A 359 9.78 1.61 7.78
C ARG A 359 9.21 0.48 8.65
N GLU A 360 7.89 0.43 8.79
CA GLU A 360 7.22 -0.65 9.53
C GLU A 360 7.33 -1.99 8.77
N LEU A 361 7.18 -1.97 7.46
CA LEU A 361 7.36 -3.15 6.61
C LEU A 361 8.79 -3.69 6.73
N GLU A 362 9.81 -2.83 6.63
CA GLU A 362 11.22 -3.19 6.78
C GLU A 362 11.49 -3.89 8.12
N ASN A 363 11.05 -3.29 9.24
CA ASN A 363 11.17 -3.89 10.58
C ASN A 363 10.43 -5.24 10.68
N CYS A 364 9.26 -5.35 10.05
CA CYS A 364 8.49 -6.59 10.00
C CYS A 364 9.26 -7.69 9.28
N ILE A 365 9.87 -7.39 8.14
CA ILE A 365 10.64 -8.36 7.35
C ILE A 365 11.97 -8.72 8.04
N GLU A 366 12.66 -7.77 8.68
CA GLU A 366 13.85 -8.07 9.49
C GLU A 366 13.50 -9.07 10.61
N ARG A 367 12.39 -8.84 11.31
CA ARG A 367 11.90 -9.77 12.33
C ARG A 367 11.57 -11.14 11.75
N LEU A 368 10.86 -11.20 10.61
CA LEU A 368 10.55 -12.45 9.92
C LEU A 368 11.81 -13.23 9.55
N ALA A 369 12.79 -12.56 8.96
CA ALA A 369 14.06 -13.17 8.60
C ALA A 369 14.83 -13.70 9.82
N ALA A 370 14.80 -12.98 10.95
CA ALA A 370 15.45 -13.39 12.19
C ALA A 370 14.79 -14.60 12.86
N LEU A 371 13.44 -14.72 12.77
CA LEU A 371 12.69 -15.81 13.38
C LEU A 371 12.57 -17.05 12.47
N ALA A 372 12.84 -16.92 11.18
CA ALA A 372 12.75 -18.03 10.23
C ALA A 372 13.73 -19.15 10.58
N THR A 373 13.21 -20.29 11.00
CA THR A 373 13.98 -21.52 11.30
C THR A 373 14.09 -22.45 10.11
N THR A 374 13.31 -22.21 9.04
CA THR A 374 13.27 -23.00 7.80
C THR A 374 13.46 -22.09 6.60
N ASN A 375 13.70 -22.69 5.42
CA ASN A 375 13.76 -21.95 4.15
C ASN A 375 12.38 -21.49 3.61
N ILE A 376 11.34 -21.51 4.45
CA ILE A 376 9.99 -21.08 4.12
C ILE A 376 9.48 -20.20 5.26
N LEU A 377 9.04 -18.98 4.94
CA LEU A 377 8.41 -18.08 5.91
C LEU A 377 7.04 -18.60 6.33
N SER A 378 6.70 -18.42 7.61
CA SER A 378 5.41 -18.85 8.17
C SER A 378 4.55 -17.63 8.55
N VAL A 379 3.23 -17.74 8.38
CA VAL A 379 2.28 -16.75 8.91
C VAL A 379 2.41 -16.61 10.43
N GLY A 380 2.82 -17.69 11.13
CA GLY A 380 3.05 -17.68 12.57
C GLY A 380 4.18 -16.73 13.02
N ASP A 381 5.16 -16.47 12.14
CA ASP A 381 6.29 -15.61 12.44
C ASP A 381 5.98 -14.11 12.26
N LEU A 382 4.86 -13.78 11.60
CA LEU A 382 4.40 -12.40 11.46
C LEU A 382 4.07 -11.77 12.82
N PRO A 383 4.32 -10.46 13.00
CA PRO A 383 3.84 -9.72 14.16
C PRO A 383 2.32 -9.91 14.35
N GLU A 384 1.88 -9.92 15.60
CA GLU A 384 0.49 -10.21 15.93
C GLU A 384 -0.50 -9.26 15.28
N ASN A 385 -0.18 -7.97 15.22
CA ASN A 385 -0.98 -6.94 14.54
C ASN A 385 -1.13 -7.20 13.04
N VAL A 386 -0.12 -7.74 12.36
CA VAL A 386 -0.18 -8.12 10.94
C VAL A 386 -0.89 -9.44 10.76
N ARG A 387 -0.57 -10.43 11.61
CA ARG A 387 -1.14 -11.79 11.55
C ARG A 387 -2.64 -11.80 11.78
N LEU A 388 -3.12 -11.08 12.81
CA LEU A 388 -4.53 -11.03 13.21
C LEU A 388 -5.31 -9.96 12.45
N HIS A 389 -4.64 -9.11 11.66
CA HIS A 389 -5.36 -8.14 10.85
C HIS A 389 -6.18 -8.87 9.80
N GLU A 390 -7.47 -8.83 9.95
CA GLU A 390 -8.43 -9.17 8.91
C GLU A 390 -8.88 -7.85 8.28
N ARG A 391 -8.73 -7.73 6.94
CA ARG A 391 -9.46 -6.67 6.25
C ARG A 391 -10.91 -6.84 6.68
N GLU A 392 -11.48 -5.84 7.32
CA GLU A 392 -12.92 -5.77 7.58
C GLU A 392 -13.65 -5.86 6.23
N ARG A 393 -13.75 -7.06 5.67
CA ARG A 393 -14.81 -7.37 4.74
C ARG A 393 -16.05 -7.33 5.60
N PHE A 394 -17.06 -6.63 5.15
CA PHE A 394 -18.35 -6.62 5.80
C PHE A 394 -18.96 -8.02 5.61
N THR A 395 -18.45 -8.97 6.37
CA THR A 395 -18.97 -10.34 6.45
C THR A 395 -20.00 -10.34 7.55
N VAL A 396 -21.23 -10.61 7.18
CA VAL A 396 -22.29 -10.91 8.15
C VAL A 396 -22.05 -12.35 8.59
N GLN A 397 -21.13 -12.55 9.55
CA GLN A 397 -21.05 -13.83 10.25
C GLN A 397 -22.16 -13.87 11.29
N VAL A 398 -23.03 -14.84 11.17
CA VAL A 398 -24.10 -15.14 12.14
C VAL A 398 -23.77 -16.52 12.69
N ASP A 399 -22.88 -16.55 13.70
CA ASP A 399 -22.44 -17.82 14.29
C ASP A 399 -23.37 -18.31 15.40
N ALA A 400 -24.28 -17.46 15.89
CA ALA A 400 -25.30 -17.86 16.89
C ALA A 400 -26.60 -17.07 16.68
N ALA A 401 -27.73 -17.68 16.99
CA ALA A 401 -29.05 -17.06 16.87
C ALA A 401 -29.24 -15.80 17.73
N GLU A 402 -28.42 -15.59 18.75
CA GLU A 402 -28.42 -14.42 19.63
C GLU A 402 -27.70 -13.20 19.02
N GLU A 403 -26.94 -13.39 17.92
CA GLU A 403 -26.21 -12.33 17.21
C GLU A 403 -26.92 -11.80 15.97
N VAL A 404 -28.15 -12.28 15.71
CA VAL A 404 -28.93 -11.85 14.54
C VAL A 404 -29.32 -10.39 14.67
N VAL A 405 -28.68 -9.53 13.89
CA VAL A 405 -29.08 -8.12 13.74
C VAL A 405 -30.18 -8.02 12.69
N THR A 406 -31.11 -7.08 12.86
CA THR A 406 -32.16 -6.85 11.86
C THR A 406 -31.56 -6.30 10.56
N LEU A 407 -32.22 -6.53 9.42
CA LEU A 407 -31.82 -6.01 8.13
C LEU A 407 -31.64 -4.48 8.17
N ASP A 408 -32.52 -3.77 8.88
CA ASP A 408 -32.43 -2.31 9.04
C ASP A 408 -31.15 -1.88 9.79
N GLN A 409 -30.77 -2.60 10.83
CA GLN A 409 -29.52 -2.33 11.56
C GLN A 409 -28.28 -2.63 10.73
N LEU A 410 -28.32 -3.70 9.93
CA LEU A 410 -27.26 -4.07 9.00
C LEU A 410 -27.09 -3.02 7.91
N GLU A 411 -28.20 -2.62 7.30
CA GLU A 411 -28.26 -1.61 6.28
C GLU A 411 -27.74 -0.25 6.79
N LYS A 412 -28.18 0.15 7.99
CA LYS A 412 -27.71 1.37 8.64
C LYS A 412 -26.19 1.35 8.83
N ARG A 413 -25.63 0.26 9.36
CA ARG A 413 -24.16 0.11 9.55
C ARG A 413 -23.42 0.22 8.21
N TYR A 414 -23.91 -0.45 7.17
CA TYR A 414 -23.28 -0.43 5.85
C TYR A 414 -23.32 0.95 5.19
N VAL A 415 -24.48 1.60 5.20
CA VAL A 415 -24.66 2.96 4.64
C VAL A 415 -23.76 3.97 5.36
N LEU A 416 -23.68 3.92 6.70
CA LEU A 416 -22.80 4.79 7.48
C LEU A 416 -21.33 4.57 7.15
N ARG A 417 -20.90 3.31 6.96
CA ARG A 417 -19.53 2.99 6.56
C ARG A 417 -19.20 3.55 5.18
N VAL A 418 -20.10 3.42 4.21
CA VAL A 418 -19.91 3.98 2.87
C VAL A 418 -19.85 5.51 2.92
N LEU A 419 -20.68 6.18 3.72
CA LEU A 419 -20.63 7.64 3.91
C LEU A 419 -19.28 8.09 4.48
N GLN A 420 -18.75 7.41 5.48
CA GLN A 420 -17.42 7.69 6.01
C GLN A 420 -16.32 7.56 4.94
N LEU A 421 -16.35 6.48 4.13
CA LEU A 421 -15.39 6.25 3.05
C LEU A 421 -15.38 7.37 1.99
N VAL A 422 -16.56 7.96 1.71
CA VAL A 422 -16.68 9.06 0.75
C VAL A 422 -16.68 10.45 1.39
N LYS A 423 -16.28 10.57 2.66
CA LYS A 423 -16.22 11.83 3.42
C LYS A 423 -17.55 12.60 3.34
N ASP A 424 -18.65 11.92 3.65
CA ASP A 424 -20.04 12.42 3.61
C ASP A 424 -20.54 12.93 2.23
N ASN A 425 -19.85 12.60 1.15
CA ASN A 425 -20.33 12.90 -0.19
C ASN A 425 -21.51 11.98 -0.57
N ARG A 426 -22.73 12.45 -0.28
CA ARG A 426 -23.99 11.67 -0.45
C ARG A 426 -24.25 11.25 -1.88
N SER A 427 -23.84 12.03 -2.86
CA SER A 427 -24.00 11.68 -4.28
C SER A 427 -23.13 10.51 -4.68
N ARG A 428 -21.86 10.52 -4.21
CA ARG A 428 -20.91 9.42 -4.43
C ARG A 428 -21.29 8.18 -3.62
N ALA A 429 -21.78 8.37 -2.39
CA ALA A 429 -22.29 7.27 -1.56
C ALA A 429 -23.48 6.56 -2.23
N ALA A 430 -24.46 7.28 -2.74
CA ALA A 430 -25.61 6.70 -3.42
C ALA A 430 -25.19 5.88 -4.66
N ALA A 431 -24.27 6.38 -5.48
CA ALA A 431 -23.71 5.66 -6.61
C ALA A 431 -22.99 4.36 -6.19
N MET A 432 -22.18 4.39 -5.10
CA MET A 432 -21.49 3.21 -4.59
C MET A 432 -22.43 2.17 -3.97
N LEU A 433 -23.54 2.63 -3.37
CA LEU A 433 -24.58 1.77 -2.79
C LEU A 433 -25.54 1.19 -3.84
N GLY A 434 -25.44 1.60 -5.11
CA GLY A 434 -26.36 1.18 -6.15
C GLY A 434 -27.81 1.67 -5.98
N ILE A 435 -28.03 2.77 -5.20
CA ILE A 435 -29.35 3.35 -4.94
C ILE A 435 -29.38 4.79 -5.43
N ASP A 436 -30.59 5.30 -5.69
CA ASP A 436 -30.74 6.70 -6.04
C ASP A 436 -30.55 7.61 -4.81
N ARG A 437 -30.13 8.84 -5.06
CA ARG A 437 -29.81 9.82 -4.01
C ARG A 437 -31.02 10.09 -3.09
N ARG A 438 -32.24 10.07 -3.62
CA ARG A 438 -33.47 10.33 -2.87
C ARG A 438 -33.76 9.21 -1.87
N THR A 439 -33.51 7.97 -2.27
CA THR A 439 -33.61 6.78 -1.39
C THR A 439 -32.60 6.86 -0.25
N LEU A 440 -31.35 7.24 -0.52
CA LEU A 440 -30.34 7.44 0.52
C LEU A 440 -30.77 8.50 1.55
N TYR A 441 -31.26 9.66 1.08
CA TYR A 441 -31.76 10.71 1.97
C TYR A 441 -32.90 10.24 2.85
N ARG A 442 -33.92 9.58 2.28
CA ARG A 442 -35.07 9.06 3.02
C ARG A 442 -34.64 8.08 4.12
N ARG A 443 -33.63 7.23 3.87
CA ARG A 443 -33.11 6.30 4.86
C ARG A 443 -32.35 7.01 5.98
N LEU A 444 -31.52 7.97 5.66
CA LEU A 444 -30.82 8.78 6.65
C LEU A 444 -31.79 9.58 7.55
N GLU A 445 -32.86 10.11 6.99
CA GLU A 445 -33.95 10.75 7.74
C GLU A 445 -34.63 9.76 8.68
N GLY A 446 -34.97 8.56 8.20
CA GLY A 446 -35.58 7.53 9.01
C GLY A 446 -34.71 7.06 10.21
N TRP A 447 -33.38 7.20 10.09
CA TRP A 447 -32.44 6.89 11.17
C TRP A 447 -32.05 8.11 12.03
N GLY A 448 -32.67 9.28 11.82
CA GLY A 448 -32.39 10.52 12.58
C GLY A 448 -31.04 11.16 12.27
N LEU A 449 -30.46 10.90 11.11
CA LEU A 449 -29.12 11.36 10.70
C LEU A 449 -29.17 12.47 9.64
N SER A 450 -30.29 13.21 9.55
CA SER A 450 -30.38 14.40 8.70
C SER A 450 -29.74 15.60 9.38
N THR A 451 -28.64 16.09 8.82
CA THR A 451 -28.13 17.44 9.16
C THR A 451 -29.10 18.46 8.57
N GLU A 452 -29.62 19.34 9.39
CA GLU A 452 -30.43 20.49 9.00
C GLU A 452 -29.76 21.25 7.84
N ARG A 453 -30.53 21.50 6.79
CA ARG A 453 -30.16 22.44 5.73
C ARG A 453 -29.94 23.80 6.37
N GLN A 454 -28.73 24.30 6.41
CA GLN A 454 -28.53 25.75 6.45
C GLN A 454 -29.11 26.31 5.13
N SER A 455 -30.31 26.82 5.20
CA SER A 455 -30.88 27.65 4.12
C SER A 455 -30.00 28.89 3.98
N PRO A 456 -29.67 29.32 2.74
CA PRO A 456 -28.93 30.57 2.56
C PRO A 456 -29.75 31.72 3.13
N PRO A 457 -29.10 32.72 3.77
CA PRO A 457 -29.80 33.87 4.34
C PRO A 457 -30.58 34.61 3.26
N GLN A 458 -31.88 34.75 3.44
CA GLN A 458 -32.74 35.59 2.58
C GLN A 458 -32.24 37.04 2.72
N ALA A 459 -31.87 37.66 1.61
CA ALA A 459 -31.55 39.06 1.52
C ALA A 459 -32.80 39.89 1.96
N PRO A 460 -32.65 40.98 2.74
CA PRO A 460 -33.76 41.81 3.19
C PRO A 460 -34.34 42.54 1.97
N ILE A 461 -35.67 42.36 1.77
CA ILE A 461 -36.46 43.10 0.80
C ILE A 461 -36.50 44.57 1.26
N ALA A 462 -35.84 45.45 0.51
CA ALA A 462 -35.95 46.88 0.68
C ALA A 462 -37.40 47.31 0.34
N ARG A 463 -38.16 47.72 1.37
CA ARG A 463 -39.41 48.44 1.17
C ARG A 463 -39.09 49.83 0.68
N GLY A 464 -39.44 50.09 -0.56
CA GLY A 464 -39.41 51.41 -1.15
C GLY A 464 -40.40 52.37 -0.44
N ALA A 465 -39.88 53.54 -0.16
CA ALA A 465 -40.70 54.72 0.19
C ALA A 465 -41.06 55.45 -1.11
N THR A 466 -42.32 55.74 -1.26
CA THR A 466 -42.89 56.73 -2.17
C THR A 466 -43.82 57.64 -1.38
N PRO A 467 -44.17 58.82 -1.91
CA PRO A 467 -43.42 59.90 -2.58
C PRO A 467 -43.08 61.04 -1.63
#